data_35c94aa07c4959e943d832fa94d08fa7
#
_entry.id   35c94aa07c4959e943d832fa94d08fa7
#
_cell.length_a   1.000
_cell.length_b   1.000
_cell.length_c   1.000
_cell.angle_alpha   90.00
_cell.angle_beta   90.00
_cell.angle_gamma   90.00
#
_symmetry.space_group_name_H-M   'P 1'
#
loop_
_entity.id
_entity.type
_entity.pdbx_description
1 polymer ?
#
loop_
_entity_poly.entity_id
_entity_poly.type
_entity_poly.pdbx_seq_one_letter_code
_entity_poly.pdbx_strand_id
1 'polypeptide(L)'
;LSAEGASIVSLKVDPDYDVDEVLVEVKDAMDKLGNLPDDVEDPVITRLTNRTRGIMNVAIFGDNEWSLRTKAKALRDVLERDPRVSRAQMTGYRDEVFYVEADLKALKKYEMNLGELAQAIGDRQVNVSAGNIKNPKQEKLVRTLVENETVSSIENIIVRSTEFGESIKVKDVAKVFRTLKDAQREDRSQGKLAIFLDIAIKSSADVLESAQFIKNTLDEESKRLGVEYKIYND
;
A
#
# COMPACT_ATOMS: atom_id res chain seq x y z
N LEU A 1 10.85 18.18 19.16
CA LEU A 1 11.78 17.36 18.39
C LEU A 1 12.31 18.25 17.27
N SER A 2 13.62 18.44 17.20
CA SER A 2 14.26 19.25 16.15
C SER A 2 15.26 18.37 15.40
N ALA A 3 15.22 18.42 14.07
CA ALA A 3 16.16 17.77 13.17
C ALA A 3 16.61 18.78 12.11
N GLU A 4 17.68 18.48 11.38
CA GLU A 4 18.16 19.36 10.31
C GLU A 4 17.06 19.51 9.24
N GLY A 5 16.59 20.76 9.04
CA GLY A 5 15.53 21.11 8.10
C GLY A 5 14.08 20.94 8.60
N ALA A 6 13.84 20.47 9.84
CA ALA A 6 12.49 20.36 10.38
C ALA A 6 12.43 20.51 11.91
N SER A 7 11.45 21.24 12.42
CA SER A 7 11.15 21.34 13.85
C SER A 7 9.69 20.93 14.10
N ILE A 8 9.48 20.02 15.05
CA ILE A 8 8.15 19.54 15.42
C ILE A 8 7.90 19.85 16.90
N VAL A 9 6.84 20.61 17.16
CA VAL A 9 6.34 20.89 18.51
C VAL A 9 5.03 20.12 18.72
N SER A 10 4.97 19.28 19.74
CA SER A 10 3.76 18.55 20.11
C SER A 10 3.21 19.11 21.42
N LEU A 11 1.96 19.55 21.39
CA LEU A 11 1.22 20.03 22.56
C LEU A 11 0.24 18.93 22.99
N LYS A 12 0.23 18.61 24.28
CA LYS A 12 -0.78 17.73 24.88
C LYS A 12 -1.83 18.61 25.54
N VAL A 13 -3.05 18.51 25.06
CA VAL A 13 -4.20 19.20 25.64
C VAL A 13 -4.73 18.36 26.80
N ASP A 14 -4.99 19.01 27.93
CA ASP A 14 -5.61 18.37 29.09
C ASP A 14 -7.07 17.98 28.74
N PRO A 15 -7.57 16.83 29.21
CA PRO A 15 -8.93 16.36 28.92
C PRO A 15 -10.06 17.35 29.31
N ASP A 16 -9.78 18.26 30.22
CA ASP A 16 -10.75 19.28 30.70
C ASP A 16 -10.93 20.45 29.72
N TYR A 17 -10.14 20.53 28.65
CA TYR A 17 -10.23 21.60 27.64
C TYR A 17 -10.73 21.06 26.30
N ASP A 18 -11.51 21.89 25.60
CA ASP A 18 -11.92 21.58 24.23
C ASP A 18 -10.73 21.72 23.27
N VAL A 19 -10.39 20.64 22.59
CA VAL A 19 -9.23 20.58 21.67
C VAL A 19 -9.43 21.53 20.49
N ASP A 20 -10.67 21.80 20.05
CA ASP A 20 -10.93 22.67 18.93
C ASP A 20 -10.76 24.16 19.33
N GLU A 21 -11.12 24.52 20.58
CA GLU A 21 -10.84 25.87 21.13
C GLU A 21 -9.33 26.09 21.27
N VAL A 22 -8.62 25.13 21.88
CA VAL A 22 -7.15 25.19 22.02
C VAL A 22 -6.46 25.26 20.65
N LEU A 23 -6.97 24.55 19.62
CA LEU A 23 -6.42 24.61 18.28
C LEU A 23 -6.52 26.02 17.67
N VAL A 24 -7.64 26.72 17.92
CA VAL A 24 -7.83 28.12 17.49
C VAL A 24 -6.85 29.03 18.21
N GLU A 25 -6.72 28.89 19.54
CA GLU A 25 -5.77 29.70 20.32
C GLU A 25 -4.32 29.50 19.87
N VAL A 26 -3.93 28.24 19.56
CA VAL A 26 -2.58 27.96 19.05
C VAL A 26 -2.36 28.57 17.68
N LYS A 27 -3.34 28.55 16.78
CA LYS A 27 -3.27 29.22 15.48
C LYS A 27 -3.12 30.72 15.65
N ASP A 28 -3.97 31.33 16.46
CA ASP A 28 -3.92 32.76 16.74
C ASP A 28 -2.58 33.20 17.38
N ALA A 29 -1.99 32.34 18.21
CA ALA A 29 -0.67 32.59 18.80
C ALA A 29 0.45 32.50 17.76
N MET A 30 0.36 31.54 16.84
CA MET A 30 1.34 31.37 15.75
C MET A 30 1.24 32.51 14.73
N ASP A 31 0.04 32.96 14.39
CA ASP A 31 -0.18 34.07 13.46
C ASP A 31 0.38 35.41 13.99
N LYS A 32 0.47 35.54 15.32
CA LYS A 32 1.11 36.68 15.99
C LYS A 32 2.64 36.64 16.02
N LEU A 33 3.24 35.49 15.72
CA LEU A 33 4.71 35.33 15.61
C LEU A 33 5.23 35.89 14.27
N GLY A 34 5.07 37.20 14.06
CA GLY A 34 5.37 37.88 12.80
C GLY A 34 6.86 37.94 12.38
N ASN A 35 7.77 37.19 12.98
CA ASN A 35 9.21 37.24 12.74
C ASN A 35 9.82 35.85 12.55
N LEU A 36 9.23 35.02 11.70
CA LEU A 36 9.94 33.81 11.25
C LEU A 36 11.03 34.23 10.23
N PRO A 37 12.20 33.56 10.21
CA PRO A 37 13.21 33.80 9.20
C PRO A 37 12.66 33.57 7.78
N ASP A 38 13.11 34.35 6.80
CA ASP A 38 12.60 34.34 5.40
C ASP A 38 12.80 32.98 4.68
N ASP A 39 13.65 32.10 5.20
CA ASP A 39 14.00 30.79 4.66
C ASP A 39 13.26 29.63 5.36
N VAL A 40 12.29 29.91 6.24
CA VAL A 40 11.45 28.91 6.89
C VAL A 40 10.07 28.86 6.28
N GLU A 41 9.60 27.67 5.91
CA GLU A 41 8.23 27.46 5.46
C GLU A 41 7.22 27.74 6.57
N ASP A 42 6.01 28.20 6.19
CA ASP A 42 4.95 28.48 7.15
C ASP A 42 4.62 27.25 8.02
N PRO A 43 4.49 27.42 9.35
CA PRO A 43 4.22 26.32 10.26
C PRO A 43 2.86 25.68 9.98
N VAL A 44 2.85 24.36 9.78
CA VAL A 44 1.62 23.58 9.59
C VAL A 44 1.11 23.08 10.94
N ILE A 45 -0.02 23.62 11.40
CA ILE A 45 -0.66 23.23 12.66
C ILE A 45 -1.72 22.15 12.37
N THR A 46 -1.48 20.94 12.87
CA THR A 46 -2.39 19.80 12.70
C THR A 46 -2.85 19.25 14.05
N ARG A 47 -4.14 18.95 14.14
CA ARG A 47 -4.70 18.20 15.26
C ARG A 47 -4.30 16.73 15.17
N LEU A 48 -3.49 16.26 16.12
CA LEU A 48 -3.22 14.83 16.30
C LEU A 48 -4.31 14.22 17.19
N THR A 49 -5.29 13.57 16.57
CA THR A 49 -6.30 12.83 17.34
C THR A 49 -5.89 11.37 17.38
N ASN A 50 -5.41 10.89 18.52
CA ASN A 50 -5.27 9.45 18.77
C ASN A 50 -6.66 8.83 18.94
N ARG A 51 -7.44 8.76 17.83
CA ARG A 51 -8.76 8.13 17.80
C ARG A 51 -8.68 6.61 17.71
N THR A 52 -7.47 6.06 17.70
CA THR A 52 -7.23 4.64 17.53
C THR A 52 -6.28 4.11 18.58
N ARG A 53 -6.59 2.94 19.13
CA ARG A 53 -5.73 2.20 20.05
C ARG A 53 -5.37 0.86 19.40
N GLY A 54 -4.09 0.59 19.19
CA GLY A 54 -3.63 -0.74 18.82
C GLY A 54 -3.88 -1.71 19.97
N ILE A 55 -4.54 -2.82 19.69
CA ILE A 55 -4.87 -3.80 20.72
C ILE A 55 -4.40 -5.20 20.40
N MET A 56 -4.12 -5.53 19.16
CA MET A 56 -3.74 -6.89 18.79
C MET A 56 -2.84 -6.92 17.56
N ASN A 57 -1.80 -7.76 17.63
CA ASN A 57 -0.96 -8.10 16.48
C ASN A 57 -1.14 -9.58 16.16
N VAL A 58 -1.57 -9.90 14.95
CA VAL A 58 -1.92 -11.25 14.52
C VAL A 58 -1.12 -11.60 13.27
N ALA A 59 -0.34 -12.69 13.33
CA ALA A 59 0.26 -13.28 12.15
C ALA A 59 -0.69 -14.30 11.52
N ILE A 60 -0.94 -14.16 10.24
CA ILE A 60 -1.63 -15.13 9.40
C ILE A 60 -0.55 -15.77 8.53
N PHE A 61 -0.45 -17.09 8.51
CA PHE A 61 0.66 -17.76 7.83
C PHE A 61 0.23 -18.98 7.03
N GLY A 62 1.05 -19.34 6.05
CA GLY A 62 0.78 -20.46 5.16
C GLY A 62 1.89 -20.67 4.13
N ASP A 63 1.78 -21.74 3.35
CA ASP A 63 2.82 -22.15 2.42
C ASP A 63 2.71 -21.48 1.03
N ASN A 64 1.52 -20.99 0.66
CA ASN A 64 1.26 -20.36 -0.62
C ASN A 64 0.91 -18.88 -0.45
N GLU A 65 1.80 -18.02 -0.90
CA GLU A 65 1.68 -16.57 -0.73
C GLU A 65 0.46 -15.96 -1.42
N TRP A 66 0.10 -16.40 -2.63
CA TRP A 66 -1.09 -15.94 -3.34
C TRP A 66 -2.38 -16.24 -2.57
N SER A 67 -2.50 -17.47 -2.09
CA SER A 67 -3.62 -17.89 -1.25
C SER A 67 -3.65 -17.13 0.06
N LEU A 68 -2.50 -16.98 0.72
CA LEU A 68 -2.35 -16.28 1.98
C LEU A 68 -2.79 -14.81 1.87
N ARG A 69 -2.37 -14.11 0.80
CA ARG A 69 -2.79 -12.72 0.53
C ARG A 69 -4.30 -12.57 0.41
N THR A 70 -4.93 -13.43 -0.39
CA THR A 70 -6.40 -13.41 -0.59
C THR A 70 -7.12 -13.62 0.74
N LYS A 71 -6.66 -14.59 1.53
CA LYS A 71 -7.24 -14.91 2.84
C LYS A 71 -7.00 -13.79 3.87
N ALA A 72 -5.79 -13.22 3.91
CA ALA A 72 -5.47 -12.10 4.78
C ALA A 72 -6.31 -10.86 4.47
N LYS A 73 -6.49 -10.53 3.18
CA LYS A 73 -7.38 -9.45 2.75
C LYS A 73 -8.83 -9.71 3.16
N ALA A 74 -9.34 -10.92 2.93
CA ALA A 74 -10.70 -11.28 3.32
C ALA A 74 -10.90 -11.16 4.84
N LEU A 75 -9.94 -11.62 5.64
CA LEU A 75 -9.99 -11.53 7.09
C LEU A 75 -9.95 -10.07 7.56
N ARG A 76 -9.05 -9.25 7.02
CA ARG A 76 -9.01 -7.81 7.28
C ARG A 76 -10.35 -7.16 6.99
N ASP A 77 -10.93 -7.42 5.82
CA ASP A 77 -12.17 -6.80 5.37
C ASP A 77 -13.36 -7.20 6.27
N VAL A 78 -13.35 -8.40 6.85
CA VAL A 78 -14.35 -8.82 7.85
C VAL A 78 -14.16 -8.06 9.17
N LEU A 79 -12.92 -7.97 9.66
CA LEU A 79 -12.61 -7.24 10.89
C LEU A 79 -12.97 -5.74 10.79
N GLU A 80 -12.65 -5.10 9.68
CA GLU A 80 -12.90 -3.66 9.46
C GLU A 80 -14.38 -3.32 9.25
N ARG A 81 -15.25 -4.30 9.02
CA ARG A 81 -16.72 -4.08 9.00
C ARG A 81 -17.32 -3.80 10.37
N ASP A 82 -16.66 -4.24 11.44
CA ASP A 82 -17.14 -3.97 12.78
C ASP A 82 -16.88 -2.50 13.15
N PRO A 83 -17.89 -1.77 13.65
CA PRO A 83 -17.75 -0.35 13.97
C PRO A 83 -16.76 -0.04 15.09
N ARG A 84 -16.38 -1.04 15.90
CA ARG A 84 -15.38 -0.92 16.98
C ARG A 84 -13.96 -0.91 16.42
N VAL A 85 -13.71 -1.66 15.33
CA VAL A 85 -12.41 -1.71 14.67
C VAL A 85 -12.21 -0.41 13.89
N SER A 86 -11.09 0.23 14.13
CA SER A 86 -10.72 1.45 13.42
C SER A 86 -9.93 1.14 12.15
N ARG A 87 -9.04 0.15 12.23
CA ARG A 87 -8.23 -0.33 11.10
C ARG A 87 -7.60 -1.68 11.44
N ALA A 88 -7.29 -2.46 10.40
CA ALA A 88 -6.44 -3.64 10.46
C ALA A 88 -5.33 -3.50 9.38
N GLN A 89 -4.19 -2.95 9.77
CA GLN A 89 -3.09 -2.68 8.85
C GLN A 89 -2.30 -3.95 8.58
N MET A 90 -2.06 -4.25 7.30
CA MET A 90 -1.26 -5.41 6.89
C MET A 90 0.21 -5.05 6.73
N THR A 91 1.10 -5.88 7.30
CA THR A 91 2.55 -5.86 7.09
C THR A 91 2.98 -7.20 6.51
N GLY A 92 3.98 -7.21 5.62
CA GLY A 92 4.37 -8.41 4.89
C GLY A 92 3.45 -8.74 3.70
N TYR A 93 2.46 -7.89 3.41
CA TYR A 93 1.57 -8.01 2.26
C TYR A 93 2.23 -7.35 1.04
N ARG A 94 2.59 -8.16 0.04
CA ARG A 94 3.16 -7.66 -1.20
C ARG A 94 2.07 -7.31 -2.21
N ASP A 95 2.18 -6.15 -2.83
CA ASP A 95 1.26 -5.74 -3.89
C ASP A 95 1.40 -6.63 -5.12
N GLU A 96 0.29 -6.83 -5.81
CA GLU A 96 0.31 -7.42 -7.12
C GLU A 96 0.78 -6.40 -8.15
N VAL A 97 1.59 -6.86 -9.07
CA VAL A 97 2.11 -6.03 -10.16
C VAL A 97 2.09 -6.81 -11.48
N PHE A 98 1.99 -6.08 -12.57
CA PHE A 98 2.28 -6.63 -13.89
C PHE A 98 3.74 -6.36 -14.25
N TYR A 99 4.43 -7.41 -14.62
CA TYR A 99 5.72 -7.27 -15.29
C TYR A 99 5.49 -7.29 -16.79
N VAL A 100 6.10 -6.33 -17.47
CA VAL A 100 6.17 -6.27 -18.92
C VAL A 100 7.63 -6.50 -19.31
N GLU A 101 7.93 -7.67 -19.81
CA GLU A 101 9.27 -8.07 -20.22
C GLU A 101 9.42 -7.85 -21.72
N ALA A 102 10.18 -6.83 -22.11
CA ALA A 102 10.37 -6.45 -23.49
C ALA A 102 11.22 -7.49 -24.25
N ASP A 103 10.78 -7.87 -25.44
CA ASP A 103 11.58 -8.65 -26.39
C ASP A 103 12.44 -7.70 -27.23
N LEU A 104 13.73 -7.63 -26.92
CA LEU A 104 14.69 -6.77 -27.61
C LEU A 104 14.80 -7.06 -29.11
N LYS A 105 14.56 -8.32 -29.54
CA LYS A 105 14.57 -8.69 -30.96
C LYS A 105 13.34 -8.15 -31.67
N ALA A 106 12.16 -8.25 -31.01
CA ALA A 106 10.92 -7.71 -31.53
C ALA A 106 10.96 -6.17 -31.58
N LEU A 107 11.44 -5.52 -30.52
CA LEU A 107 11.64 -4.06 -30.51
C LEU A 107 12.53 -3.61 -31.67
N LYS A 108 13.68 -4.28 -31.89
CA LYS A 108 14.57 -3.98 -32.98
C LYS A 108 13.93 -4.21 -34.36
N LYS A 109 13.14 -5.28 -34.53
CA LYS A 109 12.41 -5.58 -35.75
C LYS A 109 11.43 -4.48 -36.14
N TYR A 110 10.75 -3.89 -35.14
CA TYR A 110 9.78 -2.80 -35.35
C TYR A 110 10.41 -1.41 -35.22
N GLU A 111 11.74 -1.31 -35.09
CA GLU A 111 12.47 -0.05 -34.93
C GLU A 111 11.91 0.79 -33.76
N MET A 112 11.64 0.13 -32.65
CA MET A 112 11.08 0.71 -31.44
C MET A 112 12.08 0.68 -30.30
N ASN A 113 12.01 1.69 -29.44
CA ASN A 113 12.79 1.71 -28.21
C ASN A 113 11.92 1.40 -26.98
N LEU A 114 12.57 1.08 -25.87
CA LEU A 114 11.88 0.76 -24.62
C LEU A 114 11.07 1.95 -24.06
N GLY A 115 11.53 3.18 -24.30
CA GLY A 115 10.84 4.39 -23.89
C GLY A 115 9.48 4.54 -24.56
N GLU A 116 9.37 4.24 -25.86
CA GLU A 116 8.09 4.24 -26.58
C GLU A 116 7.11 3.22 -26.00
N LEU A 117 7.61 2.00 -25.69
CA LEU A 117 6.80 0.98 -25.04
C LEU A 117 6.32 1.44 -23.65
N ALA A 118 7.21 2.02 -22.85
CA ALA A 118 6.89 2.54 -21.52
C ALA A 118 5.88 3.67 -21.57
N GLN A 119 6.05 4.60 -22.51
CA GLN A 119 5.15 5.73 -22.72
C GLN A 119 3.75 5.27 -23.14
N ALA A 120 3.67 4.36 -24.13
CA ALA A 120 2.38 3.84 -24.60
C ALA A 120 1.58 3.12 -23.48
N ILE A 121 2.30 2.44 -22.59
CA ILE A 121 1.69 1.84 -21.40
C ILE A 121 1.29 2.92 -20.38
N GLY A 122 2.11 3.97 -20.20
CA GLY A 122 1.88 5.09 -19.27
C GLY A 122 0.69 5.96 -19.66
N ASP A 123 0.54 6.29 -20.94
CA ASP A 123 -0.50 7.18 -21.47
C ASP A 123 -1.92 6.64 -21.28
N ARG A 124 -2.06 5.35 -20.97
CA ARG A 124 -3.35 4.73 -20.60
C ARG A 124 -3.76 4.98 -19.14
N GLN A 125 -3.23 6.01 -18.48
CA GLN A 125 -3.51 6.41 -17.09
C GLN A 125 -3.20 5.31 -16.06
N VAL A 126 -2.22 4.51 -16.33
CA VAL A 126 -1.81 3.44 -15.45
C VAL A 126 -0.50 3.85 -14.80
N ASN A 127 -0.47 3.98 -13.49
CA ASN A 127 0.73 4.36 -12.76
C ASN A 127 1.90 3.42 -13.09
N VAL A 128 2.81 3.88 -13.94
CA VAL A 128 4.03 3.17 -14.27
C VAL A 128 5.12 3.57 -13.29
N SER A 129 5.57 2.63 -12.48
CA SER A 129 6.84 2.77 -11.78
C SER A 129 7.93 2.12 -12.65
N ALA A 130 8.82 2.92 -13.20
CA ALA A 130 9.98 2.42 -13.92
C ALA A 130 10.92 1.72 -12.93
N GLY A 131 10.95 0.40 -12.94
CA GLY A 131 11.83 -0.39 -12.10
C GLY A 131 13.26 -0.46 -12.64
N ASN A 132 14.23 -0.55 -11.74
CA ASN A 132 15.64 -0.68 -12.06
C ASN A 132 15.96 -1.99 -12.81
N ILE A 133 16.82 -1.88 -13.81
CA ILE A 133 17.40 -3.01 -14.56
C ILE A 133 18.22 -3.89 -13.61
N LYS A 134 17.76 -5.09 -13.33
CA LYS A 134 18.49 -6.06 -12.50
C LYS A 134 19.33 -7.05 -13.29
N ASN A 135 19.23 -7.05 -14.63
CA ASN A 135 19.97 -7.99 -15.47
C ASN A 135 20.33 -7.37 -16.82
N PRO A 136 21.61 -7.37 -17.24
CA PRO A 136 22.05 -6.77 -18.51
C PRO A 136 21.49 -7.45 -19.78
N LYS A 137 20.78 -8.56 -19.63
CA LYS A 137 20.18 -9.31 -20.75
C LYS A 137 18.65 -9.17 -20.87
N GLN A 138 17.98 -8.56 -19.90
CA GLN A 138 16.52 -8.43 -19.89
C GLN A 138 16.11 -7.12 -19.19
N GLU A 139 15.38 -6.29 -19.89
CA GLU A 139 14.79 -5.07 -19.34
C GLU A 139 13.36 -5.36 -18.87
N LYS A 140 13.06 -5.05 -17.59
CA LYS A 140 11.74 -5.27 -16.98
C LYS A 140 11.14 -3.95 -16.53
N LEU A 141 9.92 -3.69 -16.99
CA LEU A 141 9.07 -2.62 -16.50
C LEU A 141 8.14 -3.17 -15.43
N VAL A 142 8.12 -2.55 -14.24
CA VAL A 142 7.23 -2.92 -13.15
C VAL A 142 6.10 -1.90 -13.04
N ARG A 143 4.88 -2.38 -12.96
CA ARG A 143 3.69 -1.57 -12.86
C ARG A 143 2.81 -1.97 -11.68
N THR A 144 2.26 -0.98 -10.96
CA THR A 144 1.28 -1.19 -9.88
C THR A 144 -0.13 -1.37 -10.46
N LEU A 145 -0.91 -2.29 -9.90
CA LEU A 145 -2.28 -2.59 -10.35
C LEU A 145 -3.25 -1.43 -10.08
N VAL A 146 -4.02 -1.06 -11.10
CA VAL A 146 -5.34 -0.46 -10.94
C VAL A 146 -6.37 -1.58 -10.87
N GLU A 147 -7.34 -1.49 -9.99
CA GLU A 147 -8.21 -2.59 -9.50
C GLU A 147 -8.94 -3.45 -10.55
N ASN A 148 -8.93 -3.09 -11.84
CA ASN A 148 -9.68 -3.78 -12.89
C ASN A 148 -8.84 -4.20 -14.11
N GLU A 149 -7.51 -4.23 -14.02
CA GLU A 149 -6.69 -4.60 -15.17
C GLU A 149 -6.36 -6.09 -15.21
N THR A 150 -6.31 -6.60 -16.42
CA THR A 150 -5.94 -7.99 -16.71
C THR A 150 -4.68 -8.03 -17.57
N VAL A 151 -3.98 -9.15 -17.57
CA VAL A 151 -2.86 -9.39 -18.51
C VAL A 151 -3.28 -9.06 -19.94
N SER A 152 -4.45 -9.51 -20.35
CA SER A 152 -4.96 -9.30 -21.71
C SER A 152 -5.25 -7.83 -22.03
N SER A 153 -5.68 -7.02 -21.05
CA SER A 153 -5.90 -5.58 -21.28
C SER A 153 -4.58 -4.87 -21.58
N ILE A 154 -3.50 -5.24 -20.90
CA ILE A 154 -2.17 -4.66 -21.13
C ILE A 154 -1.58 -5.17 -22.45
N GLU A 155 -1.69 -6.45 -22.72
CA GLU A 155 -1.25 -7.07 -23.98
C GLU A 155 -1.84 -6.42 -25.22
N ASN A 156 -3.09 -5.95 -25.13
CA ASN A 156 -3.80 -5.33 -26.24
C ASN A 156 -3.61 -3.80 -26.34
N ILE A 157 -2.80 -3.18 -25.49
CA ILE A 157 -2.43 -1.77 -25.63
C ILE A 157 -1.70 -1.59 -26.97
N ILE A 158 -2.15 -0.62 -27.76
CA ILE A 158 -1.50 -0.24 -29.02
C ILE A 158 -0.30 0.64 -28.67
N VAL A 159 0.90 0.21 -29.08
CA VAL A 159 2.13 0.96 -28.89
C VAL A 159 2.38 1.91 -30.08
N ARG A 160 2.14 1.43 -31.29
CA ARG A 160 2.28 2.22 -32.52
C ARG A 160 1.23 1.80 -33.54
N SER A 161 0.68 2.76 -34.28
CA SER A 161 -0.15 2.50 -35.47
C SER A 161 0.64 2.85 -36.72
N THR A 162 0.56 1.99 -37.74
CA THR A 162 1.17 2.24 -39.04
C THR A 162 0.17 3.04 -39.92
N GLU A 163 0.68 3.74 -40.91
CA GLU A 163 -0.14 4.48 -41.90
C GLU A 163 -1.09 3.57 -42.71
N PHE A 164 -0.77 2.28 -42.77
CA PHE A 164 -1.57 1.26 -43.45
C PHE A 164 -2.66 0.63 -42.56
N GLY A 165 -2.87 1.13 -41.34
CA GLY A 165 -3.91 0.67 -40.42
C GLY A 165 -3.52 -0.56 -39.58
N GLU A 166 -2.30 -1.06 -39.72
CA GLU A 166 -1.77 -2.09 -38.83
C GLU A 166 -1.37 -1.45 -37.49
N SER A 167 -1.68 -2.12 -36.39
CA SER A 167 -1.31 -1.68 -35.03
C SER A 167 -0.36 -2.67 -34.38
N ILE A 168 0.77 -2.16 -33.89
CA ILE A 168 1.69 -2.95 -33.06
C ILE A 168 1.21 -2.84 -31.60
N LYS A 169 0.97 -3.98 -30.99
CA LYS A 169 0.48 -4.08 -29.60
C LYS A 169 1.60 -4.50 -28.66
N VAL A 170 1.40 -4.29 -27.36
CA VAL A 170 2.36 -4.72 -26.32
C VAL A 170 2.73 -6.19 -26.48
N LYS A 171 1.76 -7.07 -26.74
CA LYS A 171 2.00 -8.51 -26.93
C LYS A 171 2.93 -8.87 -28.10
N ASP A 172 3.07 -7.97 -29.08
CA ASP A 172 3.92 -8.20 -30.26
C ASP A 172 5.38 -7.88 -29.98
N VAL A 173 5.67 -7.12 -28.92
CA VAL A 173 7.00 -6.62 -28.54
C VAL A 173 7.39 -6.92 -27.10
N ALA A 174 6.48 -7.48 -26.29
CA ALA A 174 6.72 -7.78 -24.88
C ALA A 174 5.85 -8.94 -24.40
N LYS A 175 6.31 -9.58 -23.33
CA LYS A 175 5.55 -10.57 -22.57
C LYS A 175 5.02 -9.95 -21.30
N VAL A 176 3.73 -10.09 -21.05
CA VAL A 176 3.06 -9.58 -19.85
C VAL A 176 2.74 -10.73 -18.91
N PHE A 177 3.06 -10.59 -17.63
CA PHE A 177 2.65 -11.56 -16.63
C PHE A 177 2.39 -10.88 -15.27
N ARG A 178 1.45 -11.46 -14.53
CA ARG A 178 1.06 -11.01 -13.20
C ARG A 178 1.94 -11.68 -12.16
N THR A 179 2.48 -10.90 -11.25
CA THR A 179 3.34 -11.39 -10.16
C THR A 179 3.19 -10.51 -8.91
N LEU A 180 3.95 -10.83 -7.89
CA LEU A 180 4.03 -10.00 -6.69
C LEU A 180 5.25 -9.09 -6.77
N LYS A 181 5.10 -7.86 -6.30
CA LYS A 181 6.20 -6.90 -6.19
C LYS A 181 7.37 -7.54 -5.43
N ASP A 182 8.60 -7.25 -5.85
CA ASP A 182 9.79 -7.76 -5.18
C ASP A 182 9.76 -7.45 -3.69
N ALA A 183 10.01 -8.46 -2.86
CA ALA A 183 10.05 -8.29 -1.41
C ALA A 183 11.32 -7.54 -1.01
N GLN A 184 11.15 -6.46 -0.24
CA GLN A 184 12.27 -5.83 0.46
C GLN A 184 12.59 -6.58 1.76
N ARG A 185 11.58 -7.21 2.37
CA ARG A 185 11.64 -8.02 3.57
C ARG A 185 10.65 -9.17 3.46
N GLU A 186 11.02 -10.32 3.97
CA GLU A 186 10.16 -11.49 4.05
C GLU A 186 9.78 -11.73 5.50
N ASP A 187 8.48 -11.67 5.79
CA ASP A 187 7.96 -11.90 7.14
C ASP A 187 7.55 -13.37 7.30
N ARG A 188 7.93 -13.97 8.42
CA ARG A 188 7.66 -15.38 8.72
C ARG A 188 7.08 -15.55 10.13
N SER A 189 6.17 -16.53 10.26
CA SER A 189 5.64 -17.00 11.53
C SER A 189 5.61 -18.52 11.51
N GLN A 190 6.06 -19.17 12.58
CA GLN A 190 6.14 -20.64 12.67
C GLN A 190 6.91 -21.31 11.51
N GLY A 191 7.92 -20.62 10.96
CA GLY A 191 8.71 -21.08 9.81
C GLY A 191 8.05 -20.92 8.43
N LYS A 192 6.77 -20.54 8.36
CA LYS A 192 6.00 -20.29 7.13
C LYS A 192 5.98 -18.81 6.78
N LEU A 193 5.68 -18.48 5.53
CA LEU A 193 5.41 -17.10 5.11
C LEU A 193 4.25 -16.53 5.91
N ALA A 194 4.35 -15.27 6.34
CA ALA A 194 3.34 -14.63 7.17
C ALA A 194 2.99 -13.22 6.68
N ILE A 195 1.73 -12.87 6.90
CA ILE A 195 1.21 -11.50 6.80
C ILE A 195 0.74 -11.13 8.21
N PHE A 196 1.23 -10.02 8.72
CA PHE A 196 0.81 -9.52 10.02
C PHE A 196 -0.33 -8.52 9.88
N LEU A 197 -1.32 -8.62 10.76
CA LEU A 197 -2.40 -7.67 10.94
C LEU A 197 -2.18 -6.93 12.26
N ASP A 198 -1.93 -5.63 12.17
CA ASP A 198 -1.91 -4.71 13.31
C ASP A 198 -3.31 -4.13 13.46
N ILE A 199 -4.06 -4.63 14.45
CA ILE A 199 -5.45 -4.29 14.65
C ILE A 199 -5.58 -3.20 15.69
N ALA A 200 -6.24 -2.11 15.30
CA ALA A 200 -6.53 -0.98 16.15
C ALA A 200 -8.03 -0.74 16.24
N ILE A 201 -8.50 -0.43 17.44
CA ILE A 201 -9.91 -0.06 17.74
C ILE A 201 -10.05 1.45 17.88
N LYS A 202 -11.29 1.93 17.82
CA LYS A 202 -11.62 3.32 18.15
C LYS A 202 -11.40 3.54 19.65
N SER A 203 -10.94 4.73 20.02
CA SER A 203 -10.71 5.09 21.44
C SER A 203 -11.98 5.06 22.29
N SER A 204 -13.16 5.18 21.67
CA SER A 204 -14.47 5.09 22.33
C SER A 204 -14.97 3.65 22.52
N ALA A 205 -14.32 2.66 21.94
CA ALA A 205 -14.73 1.27 22.02
C ALA A 205 -14.16 0.62 23.30
N ASP A 206 -14.94 -0.28 23.89
CA ASP A 206 -14.47 -1.11 25.00
C ASP A 206 -13.40 -2.07 24.54
N VAL A 207 -12.26 -2.10 25.24
CA VAL A 207 -11.07 -2.87 24.87
C VAL A 207 -11.32 -4.37 25.00
N LEU A 208 -11.93 -4.79 26.14
CA LEU A 208 -12.14 -6.22 26.43
C LEU A 208 -13.18 -6.82 25.49
N GLU A 209 -14.28 -6.13 25.30
CA GLU A 209 -15.34 -6.55 24.36
C GLU A 209 -14.80 -6.62 22.92
N SER A 210 -14.02 -5.62 22.50
CA SER A 210 -13.42 -5.59 21.17
C SER A 210 -12.41 -6.71 20.98
N ALA A 211 -11.54 -6.97 21.96
CA ALA A 211 -10.57 -8.06 21.91
C ALA A 211 -11.27 -9.43 21.81
N GLN A 212 -12.35 -9.64 22.59
CA GLN A 212 -13.11 -10.88 22.52
C GLN A 212 -13.79 -11.06 21.16
N PHE A 213 -14.38 -9.99 20.61
CA PHE A 213 -14.96 -10.01 19.26
C PHE A 213 -13.92 -10.39 18.22
N ILE A 214 -12.74 -9.75 18.25
CA ILE A 214 -11.66 -10.01 17.28
C ILE A 214 -11.21 -11.47 17.39
N LYS A 215 -11.00 -12.01 18.60
CA LYS A 215 -10.61 -13.41 18.81
C LYS A 215 -11.66 -14.38 18.24
N ASN A 216 -12.93 -14.15 18.52
CA ASN A 216 -14.02 -14.97 17.99
C ASN A 216 -14.07 -14.92 16.45
N THR A 217 -13.93 -13.73 15.87
CA THR A 217 -13.90 -13.54 14.41
C THR A 217 -12.70 -14.24 13.79
N LEU A 218 -11.51 -14.17 14.41
CA LEU A 218 -10.32 -14.87 13.97
C LEU A 218 -10.53 -16.39 13.97
N ASP A 219 -11.13 -16.95 15.03
CA ASP A 219 -11.42 -18.37 15.15
C ASP A 219 -12.41 -18.87 14.09
N GLU A 220 -13.47 -18.13 13.84
CA GLU A 220 -14.49 -18.49 12.85
C GLU A 220 -13.95 -18.36 11.43
N GLU A 221 -13.38 -17.21 11.10
CA GLU A 221 -12.92 -16.90 9.76
C GLU A 221 -11.67 -17.70 9.37
N SER A 222 -10.76 -17.98 10.29
CA SER A 222 -9.59 -18.81 10.01
C SER A 222 -10.01 -20.23 9.62
N LYS A 223 -11.01 -20.80 10.30
CA LYS A 223 -11.59 -22.10 9.94
C LYS A 223 -12.28 -22.06 8.58
N ARG A 224 -13.08 -21.02 8.32
CA ARG A 224 -13.80 -20.83 7.06
C ARG A 224 -12.84 -20.67 5.88
N LEU A 225 -11.78 -19.90 6.06
CA LEU A 225 -10.78 -19.62 5.02
C LEU A 225 -9.70 -20.71 4.91
N GLY A 226 -9.62 -21.61 5.87
CA GLY A 226 -8.56 -22.64 5.93
C GLY A 226 -7.18 -21.99 6.03
N VAL A 227 -6.99 -21.10 7.01
CA VAL A 227 -5.71 -20.41 7.25
C VAL A 227 -5.31 -20.54 8.72
N GLU A 228 -4.01 -20.66 8.97
CA GLU A 228 -3.47 -20.68 10.33
C GLU A 228 -3.16 -19.24 10.79
N TYR A 229 -3.37 -18.98 12.07
CA TYR A 229 -3.02 -17.69 12.65
C TYR A 229 -2.38 -17.83 14.04
N LYS A 230 -1.69 -16.78 14.49
CA LYS A 230 -1.13 -16.67 15.83
C LYS A 230 -1.20 -15.23 16.32
N ILE A 231 -1.71 -15.03 17.52
CA ILE A 231 -1.71 -13.75 18.21
C ILE A 231 -0.36 -13.56 18.90
N TYR A 232 0.29 -12.43 18.71
CA TYR A 232 1.58 -12.08 19.32
C TYR A 232 1.43 -11.08 20.47
N ASN A 233 0.50 -10.13 20.35
CA ASN A 233 0.16 -9.19 21.42
C ASN A 233 -1.36 -9.05 21.47
N ASP A 234 -1.93 -9.04 22.67
CA ASP A 234 -3.33 -8.80 22.97
C ASP A 234 -3.50 -8.07 24.32
#